data_978c38c45d47ef889520ee3433d86a48
#
_entry.id   978c38c45d47ef889520ee3433d86a48
#
_cell.length_a   1.000
_cell.length_b   1.000
_cell.length_c   1.000
_cell.angle_alpha   90.00
_cell.angle_beta   90.00
_cell.angle_gamma   90.00
#
_symmetry.space_group_name_H-M   'P 1'
#
loop_
_entity.id
_entity.type
_entity.pdbx_description
1 polymer ?
#
loop_
_entity_poly.entity_id
_entity_poly.type
_entity_poly.pdbx_seq_one_letter_code
_entity_poly.pdbx_strand_id
1 'polypeptide(L)'
;TMGASIECREPFFFFLLIVGLGSLEDKWLFTGKKWKFILKKAMEERLPDEILKFRKVGLSAPWGDYITKSPAFKDELESFTKSDLFQIPYFEHINIQKLVQNLQKGEAMMTPYIMPLFMMHIWMKTYATKF
;
A
#
# COMPACT_ATOMS: atom_id res chain seq x y z
N THR A 1 6.03 13.49 12.12
CA THR A 1 7.38 13.83 12.62
C THR A 1 7.50 15.33 12.84
N MET A 2 7.31 16.16 11.83
CA MET A 2 7.39 17.64 11.98
C MET A 2 6.42 18.20 13.02
N GLY A 3 5.19 17.69 13.09
CA GLY A 3 4.22 18.07 14.12
C GLY A 3 4.63 17.74 15.57
N ALA A 4 5.65 16.91 15.74
CA ALA A 4 6.28 16.59 17.03
C ALA A 4 7.68 17.20 17.18
N SER A 5 8.01 18.21 16.38
CA SER A 5 9.33 18.88 16.35
C SER A 5 10.52 17.93 16.10
N ILE A 6 10.27 16.81 15.40
CA ILE A 6 11.32 15.86 15.03
C ILE A 6 11.66 16.04 13.56
N GLU A 7 12.90 16.32 13.27
CA GLU A 7 13.43 16.38 11.89
C GLU A 7 13.64 14.94 11.36
N CYS A 8 13.04 14.65 10.21
CA CYS A 8 13.28 13.40 9.51
C CYS A 8 14.31 13.64 8.40
N ARG A 9 15.46 12.96 8.49
CA ARG A 9 16.49 12.99 7.46
C ARG A 9 16.58 11.63 6.79
N GLU A 10 16.29 11.60 5.51
CA GLU A 10 16.33 10.37 4.72
C GLU A 10 17.70 10.22 4.05
N PRO A 11 18.53 9.24 4.43
CA PRO A 11 19.91 9.10 3.94
C PRO A 11 19.99 8.94 2.41
N PHE A 12 18.97 8.37 1.79
CA PHE A 12 18.94 8.20 0.33
C PHE A 12 18.63 9.48 -0.45
N PHE A 13 18.14 10.53 0.21
CA PHE A 13 17.95 11.87 -0.36
C PHE A 13 19.10 12.82 -0.05
N PHE A 14 20.21 12.32 0.47
CA PHE A 14 21.37 13.13 0.69
C PHE A 14 21.97 13.62 -0.63
N PHE A 15 22.18 14.93 -0.76
CA PHE A 15 22.55 15.59 -2.02
C PHE A 15 23.75 14.93 -2.74
N LEU A 16 24.82 14.65 -2.00
CA LEU A 16 26.02 14.01 -2.59
C LEU A 16 25.74 12.59 -3.12
N LEU A 17 24.83 11.86 -2.47
CA LEU A 17 24.42 10.54 -2.95
C LEU A 17 23.61 10.64 -4.24
N ILE A 18 22.68 11.61 -4.31
CA ILE A 18 21.86 11.84 -5.52
C ILE A 18 22.78 12.23 -6.70
N VAL A 19 23.69 13.20 -6.49
CA VAL A 19 24.63 13.63 -7.53
C VAL A 19 25.57 12.49 -7.93
N GLY A 20 26.11 11.75 -6.97
CA GLY A 20 26.98 10.61 -7.25
C GLY A 20 26.26 9.50 -8.03
N LEU A 21 25.03 9.16 -7.66
CA LEU A 21 24.24 8.19 -8.39
C LEU A 21 23.86 8.69 -9.80
N GLY A 22 23.52 9.97 -9.93
CA GLY A 22 23.18 10.58 -11.22
C GLY A 22 24.33 10.65 -12.21
N SER A 23 25.58 10.53 -11.76
CA SER A 23 26.77 10.48 -12.62
C SER A 23 27.12 9.06 -13.12
N LEU A 24 26.41 8.04 -12.63
CA LEU A 24 26.66 6.66 -13.03
C LEU A 24 26.00 6.33 -14.37
N GLU A 25 26.62 5.44 -15.13
CA GLU A 25 26.03 4.87 -16.34
C GLU A 25 24.76 4.04 -15.97
N ASP A 26 23.76 4.08 -16.85
CA ASP A 26 22.46 3.38 -16.66
C ASP A 26 22.59 1.90 -16.32
N LYS A 27 23.62 1.23 -16.84
CA LYS A 27 23.92 -0.18 -16.55
C LYS A 27 24.10 -0.48 -15.05
N TRP A 28 24.52 0.51 -14.26
CA TRP A 28 24.67 0.38 -12.81
C TRP A 28 23.38 0.67 -12.05
N LEU A 29 22.56 1.56 -12.59
CA LEU A 29 21.30 1.97 -11.97
C LEU A 29 20.17 0.99 -12.29
N PHE A 30 20.14 0.51 -13.54
CA PHE A 30 19.06 -0.32 -14.07
C PHE A 30 19.55 -1.51 -14.88
N THR A 31 19.42 -2.70 -14.33
CA THR A 31 19.83 -3.96 -14.99
C THR A 31 18.65 -4.76 -15.57
N GLY A 32 17.51 -4.11 -15.78
CA GLY A 32 16.29 -4.71 -16.34
C GLY A 32 15.57 -5.71 -15.46
N LYS A 33 16.27 -6.60 -14.80
CA LYS A 33 15.68 -7.69 -13.98
C LYS A 33 16.01 -7.62 -12.49
N LYS A 34 17.03 -6.86 -12.11
CA LYS A 34 17.50 -6.82 -10.71
C LYS A 34 17.15 -5.50 -10.06
N TRP A 35 16.18 -5.52 -9.18
CA TRP A 35 15.82 -4.36 -8.34
C TRP A 35 16.95 -4.00 -7.38
N LYS A 36 17.24 -2.69 -7.25
CA LYS A 36 18.24 -2.15 -6.33
C LYS A 36 19.63 -2.75 -6.53
N PHE A 37 20.03 -2.96 -7.80
CA PHE A 37 21.26 -3.68 -8.13
C PHE A 37 22.49 -3.09 -7.45
N ILE A 38 22.75 -1.81 -7.61
CA ILE A 38 23.92 -1.15 -7.06
C ILE A 38 23.97 -1.21 -5.52
N LEU A 39 22.82 -1.03 -4.87
CA LEU A 39 22.71 -1.13 -3.41
C LEU A 39 23.04 -2.55 -2.94
N LYS A 40 22.52 -3.57 -3.60
CA LYS A 40 22.83 -4.96 -3.28
C LYS A 40 24.30 -5.27 -3.51
N LYS A 41 24.88 -4.77 -4.61
CA LYS A 41 26.29 -4.92 -4.92
C LYS A 41 27.19 -4.29 -3.86
N ALA A 42 26.86 -3.08 -3.41
CA ALA A 42 27.58 -2.41 -2.34
C ALA A 42 27.48 -3.10 -0.98
N MET A 43 26.49 -3.94 -0.78
CA MET A 43 26.22 -4.65 0.47
C MET A 43 26.64 -6.12 0.46
N GLU A 44 27.19 -6.65 -0.64
CA GLU A 44 27.57 -8.06 -0.78
C GLU A 44 28.52 -8.57 0.33
N GLU A 45 29.43 -7.72 0.81
CA GLU A 45 30.36 -8.08 1.89
C GLU A 45 29.83 -7.77 3.31
N ARG A 46 28.63 -7.16 3.41
CA ARG A 46 28.09 -6.67 4.68
C ARG A 46 26.79 -7.36 5.10
N LEU A 47 26.09 -7.96 4.16
CA LEU A 47 24.80 -8.62 4.41
C LEU A 47 24.86 -10.09 4.02
N PRO A 48 24.19 -10.97 4.77
CA PRO A 48 24.03 -12.38 4.41
C PRO A 48 23.37 -12.54 3.04
N ASP A 49 23.74 -13.60 2.34
CA ASP A 49 23.23 -13.94 1.00
C ASP A 49 21.71 -14.06 0.95
N GLU A 50 21.09 -14.58 2.01
CA GLU A 50 19.64 -14.71 2.12
C GLU A 50 18.95 -13.35 2.01
N ILE A 51 19.51 -12.30 2.64
CA ILE A 51 18.98 -10.94 2.60
C ILE A 51 19.18 -10.32 1.21
N LEU A 52 20.33 -10.54 0.59
CA LEU A 52 20.63 -10.02 -0.75
C LEU A 52 19.73 -10.63 -1.82
N LYS A 53 19.39 -11.90 -1.66
CA LYS A 53 18.53 -12.67 -2.59
C LYS A 53 17.05 -12.53 -2.26
N PHE A 54 16.69 -11.96 -1.10
CA PHE A 54 15.30 -11.85 -0.65
C PHE A 54 14.45 -11.12 -1.67
N ARG A 55 13.29 -11.71 -1.99
CA ARG A 55 12.32 -11.09 -2.89
C ARG A 55 11.68 -9.90 -2.19
N LYS A 56 11.56 -8.78 -2.91
CA LYS A 56 10.84 -7.61 -2.39
C LYS A 56 9.43 -8.01 -1.99
N VAL A 57 9.12 -7.85 -0.72
CA VAL A 57 7.77 -7.91 -0.17
C VAL A 57 7.33 -6.47 0.10
N GLY A 58 6.17 -6.08 -0.39
CA GLY A 58 5.58 -4.77 -0.09
C GLY A 58 5.18 -4.71 1.39
N LEU A 59 5.11 -3.50 1.92
CA LEU A 59 4.49 -3.28 3.22
C LEU A 59 2.98 -3.48 3.06
N SER A 60 2.49 -4.65 3.43
CA SER A 60 1.07 -4.98 3.40
C SER A 60 0.61 -5.38 4.80
N ALA A 61 -0.31 -4.62 5.37
CA ALA A 61 -1.04 -5.07 6.54
C ALA A 61 -2.12 -6.08 6.13
N PRO A 62 -2.54 -6.98 7.01
CA PRO A 62 -3.61 -7.95 6.74
C PRO A 62 -5.00 -7.27 6.82
N TRP A 63 -5.23 -6.31 5.94
CA TRP A 63 -6.43 -5.47 5.92
C TRP A 63 -7.71 -6.27 5.81
N GLY A 64 -7.70 -7.37 5.05
CA GLY A 64 -8.85 -8.26 4.94
C GLY A 64 -9.28 -8.80 6.30
N ASP A 65 -8.33 -9.24 7.10
CA ASP A 65 -8.59 -9.73 8.46
C ASP A 65 -9.04 -8.60 9.39
N TYR A 66 -8.45 -7.42 9.31
CA TYR A 66 -8.88 -6.29 10.13
C TYR A 66 -10.31 -5.88 9.83
N ILE A 67 -10.67 -5.73 8.56
CA ILE A 67 -12.01 -5.31 8.16
C ILE A 67 -13.07 -6.36 8.54
N THR A 68 -12.75 -7.66 8.38
CA THR A 68 -13.75 -8.72 8.57
C THR A 68 -13.84 -9.25 10.00
N LYS A 69 -12.74 -9.21 10.75
CA LYS A 69 -12.66 -9.86 12.08
C LYS A 69 -12.68 -8.87 13.24
N SER A 70 -12.34 -7.60 13.02
CA SER A 70 -12.33 -6.60 14.08
C SER A 70 -13.74 -6.11 14.38
N PRO A 71 -14.18 -6.15 15.64
CA PRO A 71 -15.48 -5.62 16.06
C PRO A 71 -15.67 -4.15 15.69
N ALA A 72 -14.59 -3.35 15.73
CA ALA A 72 -14.62 -1.93 15.40
C ALA A 72 -15.03 -1.64 13.94
N PHE A 73 -14.82 -2.59 13.03
CA PHE A 73 -15.17 -2.42 11.62
C PHE A 73 -16.47 -3.10 11.21
N LYS A 74 -17.12 -3.82 12.12
CA LYS A 74 -18.32 -4.59 11.78
C LYS A 74 -19.47 -3.69 11.28
N ASP A 75 -19.78 -2.65 12.05
CA ASP A 75 -20.86 -1.73 11.71
C ASP A 75 -20.52 -0.90 10.47
N GLU A 76 -19.23 -0.54 10.32
CA GLU A 76 -18.74 0.18 9.17
C GLU A 76 -18.77 -0.66 7.90
N LEU A 77 -18.47 -1.96 8.00
CA LEU A 77 -18.57 -2.88 6.87
C LEU A 77 -20.02 -3.07 6.41
N GLU A 78 -20.97 -3.11 7.35
CA GLU A 78 -22.40 -3.14 7.01
C GLU A 78 -22.84 -1.84 6.34
N SER A 79 -22.45 -0.69 6.88
CA SER A 79 -22.68 0.62 6.27
C SER A 79 -22.09 0.72 4.86
N PHE A 80 -20.89 0.18 4.66
CA PHE A 80 -20.21 0.16 3.37
C PHE A 80 -21.02 -0.59 2.29
N THR A 81 -21.64 -1.71 2.61
CA THR A 81 -22.46 -2.45 1.64
C THR A 81 -23.71 -1.69 1.16
N LYS A 82 -24.11 -0.67 1.90
CA LYS A 82 -25.27 0.20 1.61
C LYS A 82 -24.84 1.61 1.18
N SER A 83 -23.56 1.81 0.85
CA SER A 83 -22.98 3.11 0.56
C SER A 83 -23.52 3.72 -0.72
N ASP A 84 -23.78 5.04 -0.71
CA ASP A 84 -24.15 5.84 -1.88
C ASP A 84 -23.03 5.87 -2.94
N LEU A 85 -21.81 5.48 -2.56
CA LEU A 85 -20.70 5.28 -3.50
C LEU A 85 -21.12 4.41 -4.69
N PHE A 86 -21.94 3.37 -4.47
CA PHE A 86 -22.37 2.42 -5.49
C PHE A 86 -23.55 2.92 -6.34
N GLN A 87 -24.04 4.12 -6.08
CA GLN A 87 -24.99 4.84 -6.94
C GLN A 87 -24.28 5.73 -7.96
N ILE A 88 -22.97 5.97 -7.79
CA ILE A 88 -22.17 6.74 -8.74
C ILE A 88 -21.96 5.92 -10.01
N PRO A 89 -22.16 6.50 -11.24
CA PRO A 89 -22.13 5.75 -12.51
C PRO A 89 -20.92 4.87 -12.76
N TYR A 90 -19.74 5.22 -12.20
CA TYR A 90 -18.52 4.42 -12.35
C TYR A 90 -18.48 3.17 -11.45
N PHE A 91 -19.30 3.12 -10.39
CA PHE A 91 -19.27 2.06 -9.38
C PHE A 91 -20.55 1.23 -9.34
N GLU A 92 -21.60 1.62 -10.08
CA GLU A 92 -22.90 0.93 -10.12
C GLU A 92 -22.82 -0.52 -10.56
N HIS A 93 -21.80 -0.90 -11.32
CA HIS A 93 -21.57 -2.26 -11.78
C HIS A 93 -20.93 -3.18 -10.74
N ILE A 94 -20.48 -2.61 -9.62
CA ILE A 94 -19.77 -3.36 -8.58
C ILE A 94 -20.79 -4.08 -7.68
N ASN A 95 -20.78 -5.39 -7.71
CA ASN A 95 -21.55 -6.18 -6.74
C ASN A 95 -20.79 -6.24 -5.41
N ILE A 96 -20.95 -5.20 -4.59
CA ILE A 96 -20.25 -5.05 -3.33
C ILE A 96 -20.60 -6.15 -2.32
N GLN A 97 -21.85 -6.59 -2.28
CA GLN A 97 -22.30 -7.66 -1.37
C GLN A 97 -21.52 -8.96 -1.66
N LYS A 98 -21.36 -9.31 -2.94
CA LYS A 98 -20.60 -10.48 -3.35
C LYS A 98 -19.12 -10.34 -3.00
N LEU A 99 -18.54 -9.16 -3.21
CA LEU A 99 -17.13 -8.91 -2.86
C LEU A 99 -16.88 -9.03 -1.36
N VAL A 100 -17.75 -8.45 -0.53
CA VAL A 100 -17.65 -8.53 0.93
C VAL A 100 -17.86 -9.98 1.41
N GLN A 101 -18.82 -10.71 0.85
CA GLN A 101 -19.02 -12.13 1.19
C GLN A 101 -17.79 -12.99 0.85
N ASN A 102 -17.16 -12.75 -0.29
CA ASN A 102 -15.95 -13.48 -0.69
C ASN A 102 -14.78 -13.14 0.26
N LEU A 103 -14.63 -11.87 0.63
CA LEU A 103 -13.63 -11.46 1.62
C LEU A 103 -13.86 -12.16 2.97
N GLN A 104 -15.10 -12.22 3.43
CA GLN A 104 -15.48 -12.90 4.69
C GLN A 104 -15.23 -14.42 4.65
N LYS A 105 -15.28 -15.03 3.48
CA LYS A 105 -14.90 -16.44 3.26
C LYS A 105 -13.39 -16.68 3.22
N GLY A 106 -12.58 -15.63 3.35
CA GLY A 106 -11.13 -15.73 3.38
C GLY A 106 -10.45 -15.58 2.03
N GLU A 107 -11.15 -15.09 1.01
CA GLU A 107 -10.55 -14.77 -0.30
C GLU A 107 -9.71 -13.49 -0.19
N ALA A 108 -8.52 -13.61 0.37
CA ALA A 108 -7.59 -12.48 0.61
C ALA A 108 -7.24 -11.71 -0.68
N MET A 109 -7.36 -12.34 -1.85
CA MET A 109 -7.17 -11.69 -3.16
C MET A 109 -8.15 -10.55 -3.42
N MET A 110 -9.29 -10.50 -2.72
CA MET A 110 -10.27 -9.42 -2.85
C MET A 110 -9.87 -8.14 -2.11
N THR A 111 -8.97 -8.24 -1.14
CA THR A 111 -8.55 -7.09 -0.31
C THR A 111 -8.04 -5.88 -1.12
N PRO A 112 -7.19 -6.03 -2.16
CA PRO A 112 -6.72 -4.90 -2.95
C PRO A 112 -7.82 -4.14 -3.70
N TYR A 113 -8.93 -4.80 -3.99
CA TYR A 113 -10.07 -4.19 -4.69
C TYR A 113 -11.06 -3.54 -3.72
N ILE A 114 -11.29 -4.16 -2.57
CA ILE A 114 -12.25 -3.68 -1.57
C ILE A 114 -11.67 -2.50 -0.79
N MET A 115 -10.39 -2.53 -0.45
CA MET A 115 -9.76 -1.55 0.42
C MET A 115 -9.87 -0.11 -0.10
N PRO A 116 -9.58 0.20 -1.37
CA PRO A 116 -9.76 1.55 -1.91
C PRO A 116 -11.22 2.03 -1.85
N LEU A 117 -12.17 1.15 -2.16
CA LEU A 117 -13.61 1.47 -2.11
C LEU A 117 -14.07 1.71 -0.66
N PHE A 118 -13.60 0.90 0.27
CA PHE A 118 -13.90 1.06 1.70
C PHE A 118 -13.34 2.39 2.25
N MET A 119 -12.11 2.74 1.89
CA MET A 119 -11.52 4.02 2.26
C MET A 119 -12.27 5.20 1.64
N MET A 120 -12.72 5.08 0.39
CA MET A 120 -13.53 6.09 -0.26
C MET A 120 -14.90 6.26 0.40
N HIS A 121 -15.55 5.18 0.83
CA HIS A 121 -16.77 5.23 1.60
C HIS A 121 -16.59 6.00 2.93
N ILE A 122 -15.54 5.67 3.70
CA ILE A 122 -15.23 6.37 4.95
C ILE A 122 -14.97 7.86 4.68
N TRP A 123 -14.25 8.18 3.63
CA TRP A 123 -13.97 9.56 3.24
C TRP A 123 -15.27 10.31 2.89
N MET A 124 -16.13 9.73 2.07
CA MET A 124 -17.43 10.31 1.72
C MET A 124 -18.29 10.56 2.95
N LYS A 125 -18.38 9.59 3.84
CA LYS A 125 -19.12 9.71 5.11
C LYS A 125 -18.58 10.81 5.99
N THR A 126 -17.27 11.02 5.98
CA THR A 126 -16.62 12.01 6.87
C THR A 126 -16.65 13.42 6.31
N TYR A 127 -16.51 13.56 4.99
CA TYR A 127 -16.26 14.86 4.36
C TYR A 127 -17.33 15.28 3.36
N ALA A 128 -17.92 14.39 2.56
CA ALA A 128 -18.85 14.76 1.51
C ALA A 128 -20.21 15.27 2.05
N THR A 129 -20.58 14.92 3.27
CA THR A 129 -21.77 15.46 3.94
C THR A 129 -21.58 16.88 4.46
N LYS A 130 -20.40 17.46 4.28
CA LYS A 130 -20.07 18.82 4.73
C LYS A 130 -20.02 19.83 3.57
N PHE A 131 -20.30 19.39 2.36
CA PHE A 131 -20.42 20.18 1.14
C PHE A 131 -21.82 20.01 0.55
#